data_25ebe65b8d662fca27d98fa862b62121
#
_entry.id   25ebe65b8d662fca27d98fa862b62121
#
_cell.length_a   1.000
_cell.length_b   1.000
_cell.length_c   1.000
_cell.angle_alpha   90.00
_cell.angle_beta   90.00
_cell.angle_gamma   90.00
#
_symmetry.space_group_name_H-M   'P 1'
#
loop_
_entity.id
_entity.type
_entity.pdbx_description
1 polymer ?
#
loop_
_entity_poly.entity_id
_entity_poly.type
_entity_poly.pdbx_seq_one_letter_code
_entity_poly.pdbx_strand_id
1 'polypeptide(L)'
;PNNKSGIYIVYELKNGRIELIYFGSSGKVQNNGKIKHRAGGLYDRIVNGQQFGKIPRKKSWKQRLIDEKIEALDIYWYDTINSETKDIPAFVEGTLMQRFFETYGHLPRWNKEF
;
A
#
# COMPACT_ATOMS: atom_id res chain seq x y z
N PRO A 1 -7.94 8.57 1.32
CA PRO A 1 -8.24 9.59 2.33
C PRO A 1 -7.02 10.35 2.77
N ASN A 2 -7.15 11.66 2.80
CA ASN A 2 -6.11 12.55 3.28
C ASN A 2 -6.08 12.56 4.80
N ASN A 3 -4.90 12.83 5.38
CA ASN A 3 -4.74 13.00 6.82
C ASN A 3 -5.07 11.76 7.65
N LYS A 4 -5.06 10.61 7.04
CA LYS A 4 -5.23 9.34 7.73
C LYS A 4 -3.93 8.55 7.71
N SER A 5 -3.77 7.71 8.71
CA SER A 5 -2.61 6.82 8.83
C SER A 5 -3.09 5.38 8.84
N GLY A 6 -2.49 4.56 8.02
CA GLY A 6 -2.91 3.19 7.92
C GLY A 6 -2.24 2.45 6.79
N ILE A 7 -2.90 1.40 6.33
CA ILE A 7 -2.38 0.54 5.26
C ILE A 7 -3.36 0.53 4.10
N TYR A 8 -2.82 0.20 2.94
CA TYR A 8 -3.66 -0.09 1.78
C TYR A 8 -3.21 -1.38 1.12
N ILE A 9 -4.19 -2.06 0.53
CA ILE A 9 -4.01 -3.35 -0.12
C ILE A 9 -4.53 -3.21 -1.54
N VAL A 10 -3.73 -3.65 -2.50
CA VAL A 10 -4.09 -3.54 -3.92
C VAL A 10 -4.28 -4.94 -4.50
N TYR A 11 -5.43 -5.15 -5.12
CA TYR A 11 -5.75 -6.34 -5.87
C TYR A 11 -5.84 -6.01 -7.36
N GLU A 12 -5.46 -6.95 -8.19
CA GLU A 12 -5.67 -6.83 -9.64
C GLU A 12 -6.82 -7.71 -10.08
N LEU A 13 -7.50 -7.27 -11.14
CA LEU A 13 -8.39 -8.13 -11.92
C LEU A 13 -7.72 -8.35 -13.27
N LYS A 14 -7.42 -9.59 -13.58
CA LYS A 14 -6.71 -9.96 -14.80
C LYS A 14 -7.15 -11.36 -15.22
N ASN A 15 -7.60 -11.48 -16.46
CA ASN A 15 -8.05 -12.76 -17.03
C ASN A 15 -9.13 -13.44 -16.15
N GLY A 16 -10.05 -12.64 -15.60
CA GLY A 16 -11.11 -13.15 -14.76
C GLY A 16 -10.68 -13.60 -13.36
N ARG A 17 -9.43 -13.31 -12.97
CA ARG A 17 -8.88 -13.71 -11.66
C ARG A 17 -8.56 -12.46 -10.86
N ILE A 18 -8.82 -12.53 -9.54
CA ILE A 18 -8.48 -11.46 -8.60
C ILE A 18 -7.28 -11.93 -7.79
N GLU A 19 -6.24 -11.11 -7.74
CA GLU A 19 -5.00 -11.46 -7.05
C GLU A 19 -4.44 -10.26 -6.30
N LEU A 20 -3.97 -10.48 -5.07
CA LEU A 20 -3.33 -9.44 -4.28
C LEU A 20 -1.94 -9.19 -4.83
N ILE A 21 -1.63 -7.93 -5.13
CA ILE A 21 -0.35 -7.58 -5.77
C ILE A 21 0.49 -6.58 -4.98
N TYR A 22 -0.07 -5.92 -3.95
CA TYR A 22 0.69 -4.89 -3.24
C TYR A 22 0.13 -4.59 -1.86
N PHE A 23 1.02 -4.42 -0.89
CA PHE A 23 0.75 -3.80 0.41
C PHE A 23 1.51 -2.50 0.52
N GLY A 24 0.89 -1.48 1.10
CA GLY A 24 1.57 -0.24 1.41
C GLY A 24 1.08 0.34 2.72
N SER A 25 1.84 1.30 3.24
CA SER A 25 1.46 1.99 4.47
C SER A 25 1.75 3.48 4.36
N SER A 26 1.08 4.27 5.20
CA SER A 26 1.28 5.69 5.30
C SER A 26 1.10 6.13 6.75
N GLY A 27 1.96 7.05 7.22
CA GLY A 27 1.95 7.54 8.58
C GLY A 27 3.09 6.94 9.41
N LYS A 28 3.67 7.76 10.29
CA LYS A 28 4.76 7.35 11.18
C LYS A 28 4.49 7.82 12.60
N VAL A 29 4.95 7.05 13.57
CA VAL A 29 4.91 7.42 14.99
C VAL A 29 6.28 7.94 15.37
N GLN A 30 6.35 9.17 15.91
CA GLN A 30 7.58 9.77 16.37
C GLN A 30 7.97 9.24 17.76
N ASN A 31 9.22 9.45 18.14
CA ASN A 31 9.76 8.95 19.41
C ASN A 31 8.92 9.37 20.63
N ASN A 32 8.36 10.57 20.60
CA ASN A 32 7.52 11.09 21.69
C ASN A 32 6.06 10.60 21.64
N GLY A 33 5.75 9.68 20.76
CA GLY A 33 4.39 9.16 20.59
C GLY A 33 3.50 9.99 19.67
N LYS A 34 3.95 11.14 19.21
CA LYS A 34 3.16 11.94 18.27
C LYS A 34 3.16 11.29 16.89
N ILE A 35 2.05 11.40 16.20
CA ILE A 35 1.87 10.79 14.90
C ILE A 35 2.25 11.81 13.81
N LYS A 36 3.15 11.39 12.93
CA LYS A 36 3.53 12.19 11.76
C LYS A 36 2.79 11.63 10.56
N HIS A 37 1.74 12.32 10.15
CA HIS A 37 1.03 11.97 8.93
C HIS A 37 1.82 12.49 7.74
N ARG A 38 1.87 11.69 6.68
CA ARG A 38 2.41 12.13 5.42
C ARG A 38 1.49 13.23 4.86
N ALA A 39 2.07 14.25 4.23
CA ALA A 39 1.27 15.27 3.54
C ALA A 39 0.36 14.59 2.53
N GLY A 40 -0.96 14.82 2.65
CA GLY A 40 -1.96 14.15 1.83
C GLY A 40 -2.31 12.74 2.29
N GLY A 41 -1.63 12.19 3.31
CA GLY A 41 -1.93 10.87 3.86
C GLY A 41 -1.85 9.75 2.83
N LEU A 42 -2.73 8.77 2.95
CA LEU A 42 -2.76 7.63 2.04
C LEU A 42 -3.06 8.04 0.60
N TYR A 43 -3.89 9.05 0.41
CA TYR A 43 -4.20 9.55 -0.92
C TYR A 43 -2.92 10.00 -1.64
N ASP A 44 -2.07 10.75 -0.97
CA ASP A 44 -0.81 11.20 -1.55
C ASP A 44 0.09 10.03 -1.93
N ARG A 45 0.19 9.01 -1.07
CA ARG A 45 0.98 7.80 -1.37
C ARG A 45 0.48 7.09 -2.62
N ILE A 46 -0.84 6.97 -2.76
CA ILE A 46 -1.44 6.24 -3.87
C ILE A 46 -1.36 7.05 -5.17
N VAL A 47 -1.64 8.36 -5.09
CA VAL A 47 -1.73 9.21 -6.29
C VAL A 47 -0.39 9.79 -6.70
N ASN A 48 0.39 10.31 -5.75
CA ASN A 48 1.60 11.08 -6.03
C ASN A 48 2.90 10.39 -5.63
N GLY A 49 2.82 9.32 -4.86
CA GLY A 49 4.01 8.61 -4.43
C GLY A 49 4.76 7.98 -5.61
N GLN A 50 6.06 7.74 -5.41
CA GLN A 50 6.89 7.09 -6.42
C GLN A 50 7.21 5.68 -5.97
N GLN A 51 6.77 4.71 -6.75
CA GLN A 51 6.99 3.30 -6.48
C GLN A 51 8.01 2.69 -7.44
N PHE A 52 7.91 3.03 -8.71
CA PHE A 52 8.69 2.41 -9.77
C PHE A 52 9.59 3.45 -10.45
N GLY A 53 10.68 3.83 -9.76
CA GLY A 53 11.61 4.83 -10.27
C GLY A 53 11.15 6.26 -10.00
N LYS A 54 11.43 7.18 -10.92
CA LYS A 54 11.14 8.61 -10.75
C LYS A 54 9.75 9.01 -11.23
N ILE A 55 8.98 8.08 -11.76
CA ILE A 55 7.62 8.35 -12.25
C ILE A 55 6.67 8.37 -11.06
N PRO A 56 5.81 9.39 -10.90
CA PRO A 56 4.80 9.40 -9.85
C PRO A 56 3.97 8.12 -9.89
N ARG A 57 3.59 7.60 -8.72
CA ARG A 57 2.89 6.31 -8.62
C ARG A 57 1.65 6.24 -9.51
N LYS A 58 0.88 7.33 -9.59
CA LYS A 58 -0.31 7.38 -10.44
C LYS A 58 0.02 7.03 -11.90
N LYS A 59 1.10 7.63 -12.44
CA LYS A 59 1.52 7.37 -13.81
C LYS A 59 2.14 5.99 -13.96
N SER A 60 2.99 5.58 -13.01
CA SER A 60 3.66 4.28 -13.10
C SER A 60 2.65 3.14 -12.99
N TRP A 61 1.62 3.28 -12.17
CA TRP A 61 0.57 2.27 -12.07
C TRP A 61 -0.25 2.18 -13.34
N LYS A 62 -0.58 3.32 -13.96
CA LYS A 62 -1.26 3.30 -15.26
C LYS A 62 -0.43 2.57 -16.31
N GLN A 63 0.86 2.82 -16.35
CA GLN A 63 1.76 2.15 -17.28
C GLN A 63 1.83 0.65 -16.99
N ARG A 64 1.88 0.27 -15.70
CA ARG A 64 1.87 -1.14 -15.30
C ARG A 64 0.57 -1.84 -15.71
N LEU A 65 -0.56 -1.16 -15.60
CA LEU A 65 -1.84 -1.71 -16.05
C LEU A 65 -1.78 -2.08 -17.52
N ILE A 66 -1.22 -1.19 -18.34
CA ILE A 66 -1.09 -1.41 -19.77
C ILE A 66 -0.08 -2.52 -20.06
N ASP A 67 1.11 -2.44 -19.49
CA ASP A 67 2.20 -3.38 -19.75
C ASP A 67 1.85 -4.81 -19.31
N GLU A 68 1.15 -4.95 -18.19
CA GLU A 68 0.80 -6.26 -17.64
C GLU A 68 -0.60 -6.71 -18.06
N LYS A 69 -1.30 -5.91 -18.85
CA LYS A 69 -2.66 -6.22 -19.33
C LYS A 69 -3.64 -6.45 -18.19
N ILE A 70 -3.54 -5.61 -17.15
CA ILE A 70 -4.45 -5.66 -16.01
C ILE A 70 -5.73 -4.91 -16.37
N GLU A 71 -6.88 -5.52 -16.12
CA GLU A 71 -8.17 -4.94 -16.47
C GLU A 71 -8.62 -3.87 -15.46
N ALA A 72 -8.36 -4.10 -14.16
CA ALA A 72 -8.76 -3.17 -13.11
C ALA A 72 -7.92 -3.38 -11.86
N LEU A 73 -7.87 -2.32 -11.03
CA LEU A 73 -7.29 -2.39 -9.70
C LEU A 73 -8.38 -2.09 -8.68
N ASP A 74 -8.41 -2.90 -7.60
CA ASP A 74 -9.18 -2.61 -6.41
C ASP A 74 -8.22 -2.20 -5.31
N ILE A 75 -8.42 -1.02 -4.74
CA ILE A 75 -7.57 -0.50 -3.69
C ILE A 75 -8.40 -0.38 -2.42
N TYR A 76 -8.01 -1.13 -1.39
CA TYR A 76 -8.62 -1.06 -0.07
C TYR A 76 -7.64 -0.39 0.87
N TRP A 77 -8.15 0.48 1.75
CA TRP A 77 -7.31 1.05 2.78
C TRP A 77 -7.96 0.86 4.14
N TYR A 78 -7.14 0.78 5.17
CA TYR A 78 -7.57 0.57 6.54
C TYR A 78 -6.87 1.57 7.44
N ASP A 79 -7.66 2.29 8.22
CA ASP A 79 -7.16 3.25 9.21
C ASP A 79 -6.66 2.47 10.42
N THR A 80 -5.36 2.54 10.71
CA THR A 80 -4.76 1.78 11.82
C THR A 80 -4.52 2.64 13.06
N ILE A 81 -4.64 3.97 12.93
CA ILE A 81 -4.50 4.89 14.06
C ILE A 81 -5.73 5.79 14.09
N ASN A 82 -6.58 5.54 15.07
CA ASN A 82 -7.82 6.30 15.27
C ASN A 82 -8.18 6.24 16.75
N SER A 83 -9.41 6.62 17.12
CA SER A 83 -9.86 6.61 18.51
C SER A 83 -9.94 5.20 19.13
N GLU A 84 -10.04 4.17 18.31
CA GLU A 84 -10.23 2.78 18.76
C GLU A 84 -8.95 1.95 18.66
N THR A 85 -8.10 2.23 17.69
CA THR A 85 -6.87 1.45 17.43
C THR A 85 -5.67 2.38 17.37
N LYS A 86 -4.52 1.86 17.80
CA LYS A 86 -3.25 2.60 17.81
C LYS A 86 -2.14 1.75 17.21
N ASP A 87 -2.41 1.07 16.13
CA ASP A 87 -1.43 0.21 15.46
C ASP A 87 -0.58 1.02 14.50
N ILE A 88 0.74 0.93 14.68
CA ILE A 88 1.68 1.62 13.78
C ILE A 88 1.53 1.02 12.38
N PRO A 89 1.28 1.86 11.35
CA PRO A 89 1.03 1.35 10.00
C PRO A 89 2.11 0.41 9.48
N ALA A 90 3.39 0.74 9.70
CA ALA A 90 4.50 -0.11 9.25
C ALA A 90 4.49 -1.48 9.92
N PHE A 91 4.04 -1.54 11.18
CA PHE A 91 3.92 -2.83 11.89
C PHE A 91 2.82 -3.69 11.27
N VAL A 92 1.67 -3.10 10.98
CA VAL A 92 0.56 -3.82 10.36
C VAL A 92 0.96 -4.29 8.96
N GLU A 93 1.59 -3.42 8.18
CA GLU A 93 2.10 -3.78 6.86
C GLU A 93 3.10 -4.94 6.95
N GLY A 94 4.04 -4.85 7.90
CA GLY A 94 5.04 -5.90 8.09
C GLY A 94 4.42 -7.24 8.49
N THR A 95 3.40 -7.21 9.34
CA THR A 95 2.69 -8.43 9.75
C THR A 95 1.99 -9.08 8.55
N LEU A 96 1.31 -8.29 7.73
CA LEU A 96 0.65 -8.80 6.53
C LEU A 96 1.66 -9.33 5.52
N MET A 97 2.76 -8.60 5.33
CA MET A 97 3.82 -9.00 4.42
C MET A 97 4.46 -10.32 4.86
N GLN A 98 4.70 -10.49 6.17
CA GLN A 98 5.26 -11.71 6.72
C GLN A 98 4.33 -12.89 6.47
N ARG A 99 3.05 -12.74 6.72
CA ARG A 99 2.07 -13.80 6.49
C ARG A 99 1.96 -14.17 5.01
N PHE A 100 2.02 -13.17 4.13
CA PHE A 100 2.01 -13.42 2.70
C PHE A 100 3.25 -14.22 2.28
N PHE A 101 4.42 -13.80 2.76
CA PHE A 101 5.67 -14.50 2.47
C PHE A 101 5.66 -15.93 2.98
N GLU A 102 5.17 -16.15 4.20
CA GLU A 102 5.07 -17.50 4.77
C GLU A 102 4.14 -18.39 3.95
N THR A 103 3.05 -17.82 3.44
CA THR A 103 2.03 -18.59 2.69
C THR A 103 2.48 -18.91 1.28
N TYR A 104 3.12 -17.96 0.59
CA TYR A 104 3.40 -18.08 -0.84
C TYR A 104 4.88 -18.20 -1.18
N GLY A 105 5.78 -17.97 -0.24
CA GLY A 105 7.21 -18.06 -0.48
C GLY A 105 7.81 -16.89 -1.24
N HIS A 106 7.05 -15.83 -1.48
CA HIS A 106 7.50 -14.62 -2.14
C HIS A 106 6.65 -13.44 -1.70
N LEU A 107 7.06 -12.22 -2.05
CA LEU A 107 6.30 -11.00 -1.77
C LEU A 107 5.22 -10.81 -2.84
N PRO A 108 4.20 -9.97 -2.56
CA PRO A 108 3.27 -9.56 -3.60
C PRO A 108 4.03 -8.98 -4.80
N ARG A 109 3.54 -9.22 -6.00
CA ARG A 109 4.29 -8.96 -7.24
C ARG A 109 4.79 -7.52 -7.38
N TRP A 110 4.05 -6.54 -6.89
CA TRP A 110 4.45 -5.14 -6.99
C TRP A 110 5.29 -4.65 -5.82
N ASN A 111 5.48 -5.46 -4.79
CA ASN A 111 6.43 -5.15 -3.71
C ASN A 111 7.79 -5.68 -4.10
N LYS A 112 8.73 -4.79 -4.38
CA LYS A 112 10.07 -5.19 -4.82
C LYS A 112 10.91 -5.78 -3.69
N GLU A 113 10.72 -5.25 -2.48
CA GLU A 113 11.45 -5.67 -1.29
C GLU A 113 10.72 -5.22 -0.04
N PHE A 114 11.13 -5.77 1.07
CA PHE A 114 10.57 -5.35 2.35
C PHE A 114 11.57 -5.50 3.48
#